data_66a98c5b211b1af7dece6479cb866cf5
#
_entry.id   66a98c5b211b1af7dece6479cb866cf5
#
_cell.length_a   1.000
_cell.length_b   1.000
_cell.length_c   1.000
_cell.angle_alpha   90.00
_cell.angle_beta   90.00
_cell.angle_gamma   90.00
#
_symmetry.space_group_name_H-M   'P 1'
#
loop_
_entity.id
_entity.type
_entity.pdbx_description
1 polymer ?
#
loop_
_entity_poly.entity_id
_entity_poly.type
_entity_poly.pdbx_seq_one_letter_code
_entity_poly.pdbx_strand_id
1 'polypeptide(L)'
;MLEHVSLRCRNARASRKFYERALAPLGYEVDRKYGDAFGFIQGGRHDFWVTKGKVGTPGHLAFHAYDEEAVDAFYLAALAAGGKDNGAPGPRKEYGYAAFVLDPDGHNIEAVVWDEELKARRRRRGRAKAGKRAGRSSRRRR
;
A
#
# COMPACT_ATOMS: atom_id res chain seq x y z
N MET A 1 -14.88 -13.56 3.77
CA MET A 1 -13.52 -13.13 3.37
C MET A 1 -13.59 -12.58 1.96
N LEU A 2 -13.04 -11.40 1.67
CA LEU A 2 -12.98 -10.85 0.32
C LEU A 2 -11.93 -11.62 -0.48
N GLU A 3 -12.26 -12.04 -1.72
CA GLU A 3 -11.34 -12.74 -2.62
C GLU A 3 -10.56 -11.74 -3.48
N HIS A 4 -11.28 -10.88 -4.19
CA HIS A 4 -10.69 -9.82 -4.98
C HIS A 4 -11.64 -8.64 -5.19
N VAL A 5 -11.08 -7.52 -5.60
CA VAL A 5 -11.79 -6.32 -6.05
C VAL A 5 -11.37 -5.97 -7.46
N SER A 6 -12.33 -5.55 -8.30
CA SER A 6 -12.08 -5.03 -9.64
C SER A 6 -12.55 -3.58 -9.75
N LEU A 7 -11.65 -2.66 -10.08
CA LEU A 7 -11.98 -1.29 -10.43
C LEU A 7 -12.22 -1.15 -11.94
N ARG A 8 -13.29 -0.43 -12.30
CA ARG A 8 -13.52 -0.03 -13.68
C ARG A 8 -12.68 1.20 -14.01
N CYS A 9 -12.05 1.19 -15.18
CA CYS A 9 -11.22 2.28 -15.66
C CYS A 9 -11.49 2.56 -17.15
N ARG A 10 -11.33 3.82 -17.56
CA ARG A 10 -11.50 4.23 -18.96
C ARG A 10 -10.42 3.67 -19.87
N ASN A 11 -9.19 3.58 -19.36
CA ASN A 11 -8.03 3.07 -20.09
C ASN A 11 -7.23 2.08 -19.23
N ALA A 12 -7.45 0.78 -19.47
CA ALA A 12 -6.82 -0.28 -18.70
C ALA A 12 -5.29 -0.27 -18.74
N ARG A 13 -4.68 0.14 -19.86
CA ARG A 13 -3.22 0.23 -19.97
C ARG A 13 -2.65 1.41 -19.16
N ALA A 14 -3.34 2.54 -19.15
CA ALA A 14 -2.95 3.69 -18.34
C ALA A 14 -3.11 3.37 -16.84
N SER A 15 -4.24 2.80 -16.43
CA SER A 15 -4.47 2.37 -15.04
C SER A 15 -3.49 1.30 -14.59
N ARG A 16 -3.18 0.31 -15.45
CA ARG A 16 -2.12 -0.66 -15.17
C ARG A 16 -0.79 0.03 -14.83
N LYS A 17 -0.33 0.97 -15.68
CA LYS A 17 0.94 1.69 -15.45
C LYS A 17 0.93 2.50 -14.16
N PHE A 18 -0.20 3.12 -13.85
CA PHE A 18 -0.38 3.86 -12.60
C PHE A 18 -0.24 2.94 -11.40
N TYR A 19 -1.05 1.88 -11.32
CA TYR A 19 -1.06 0.98 -10.17
C TYR A 19 0.22 0.16 -10.02
N GLU A 20 0.87 -0.22 -11.14
CA GLU A 20 2.18 -0.90 -11.13
C GLU A 20 3.24 -0.08 -10.38
N ARG A 21 3.23 1.25 -10.54
CA ARG A 21 4.16 2.16 -9.85
C ARG A 21 3.69 2.50 -8.45
N ALA A 22 2.42 2.87 -8.31
CA ALA A 22 1.86 3.34 -7.06
C ALA A 22 1.86 2.24 -5.97
N LEU A 23 1.57 0.99 -6.34
CA LEU A 23 1.45 -0.12 -5.41
C LEU A 23 2.76 -0.90 -5.20
N ALA A 24 3.81 -0.68 -6.00
CA ALA A 24 5.10 -1.33 -5.83
C ALA A 24 5.69 -1.17 -4.40
N PRO A 25 5.64 0.03 -3.77
CA PRO A 25 6.10 0.19 -2.39
C PRO A 25 5.30 -0.62 -1.36
N LEU A 26 4.09 -1.06 -1.71
CA LEU A 26 3.23 -1.91 -0.88
C LEU A 26 3.44 -3.41 -1.17
N GLY A 27 4.37 -3.75 -2.06
CA GLY A 27 4.70 -5.13 -2.42
C GLY A 27 3.78 -5.75 -3.48
N TYR A 28 3.02 -4.94 -4.22
CA TYR A 28 2.22 -5.42 -5.34
C TYR A 28 3.03 -5.46 -6.64
N GLU A 29 2.78 -6.48 -7.43
CA GLU A 29 3.33 -6.64 -8.78
C GLU A 29 2.20 -6.92 -9.77
N VAL A 30 2.38 -6.51 -11.04
CA VAL A 30 1.47 -6.91 -12.13
C VAL A 30 1.84 -8.32 -12.55
N ASP A 31 0.90 -9.26 -12.47
CA ASP A 31 1.17 -10.67 -12.79
C ASP A 31 0.28 -11.21 -13.92
N ARG A 32 -0.98 -10.77 -14.00
CA ARG A 32 -1.94 -11.35 -14.94
C ARG A 32 -2.60 -10.34 -15.85
N LYS A 33 -2.95 -10.84 -17.04
CA LYS A 33 -3.77 -10.13 -18.01
C LYS A 33 -4.88 -11.06 -18.52
N TYR A 34 -6.12 -10.54 -18.48
CA TYR A 34 -7.29 -11.19 -19.07
C TYR A 34 -8.00 -10.17 -19.97
N GLY A 35 -7.88 -10.32 -21.31
CA GLY A 35 -8.44 -9.33 -22.23
C GLY A 35 -7.98 -7.91 -21.88
N ASP A 36 -8.91 -7.05 -21.50
CA ASP A 36 -8.68 -5.67 -21.04
C ASP A 36 -8.65 -5.55 -19.50
N ALA A 37 -8.39 -6.63 -18.78
CA ALA A 37 -8.19 -6.63 -17.33
C ALA A 37 -6.73 -6.94 -16.98
N PHE A 38 -6.20 -6.27 -15.95
CA PHE A 38 -4.89 -6.52 -15.39
C PHE A 38 -5.03 -6.85 -13.91
N GLY A 39 -4.43 -7.97 -13.48
CA GLY A 39 -4.40 -8.44 -12.11
C GLY A 39 -3.10 -8.12 -11.43
N PHE A 40 -3.20 -7.73 -10.17
CA PHE A 40 -2.08 -7.42 -9.29
C PHE A 40 -2.00 -8.44 -8.18
N ILE A 41 -0.78 -8.88 -7.87
CA ILE A 41 -0.49 -9.91 -6.87
C ILE A 41 0.30 -9.32 -5.71
N GLN A 42 -0.09 -9.70 -4.50
CA GLN A 42 0.66 -9.42 -3.26
C GLN A 42 0.52 -10.63 -2.33
N GLY A 43 1.62 -11.09 -1.76
CA GLY A 43 1.61 -12.26 -0.86
C GLY A 43 1.03 -13.53 -1.47
N GLY A 44 1.17 -13.72 -2.80
CA GLY A 44 0.66 -14.89 -3.53
C GLY A 44 -0.83 -14.83 -3.90
N ARG A 45 -1.51 -13.68 -3.72
CA ARG A 45 -2.94 -13.50 -3.99
C ARG A 45 -3.17 -12.41 -5.02
N HIS A 46 -4.06 -12.69 -5.98
CA HIS A 46 -4.55 -11.71 -6.96
C HIS A 46 -5.81 -11.04 -6.44
N ASP A 47 -5.69 -10.18 -5.48
CA ASP A 47 -6.80 -9.55 -4.77
C ASP A 47 -7.22 -8.20 -5.34
N PHE A 48 -6.46 -7.65 -6.31
CA PHE A 48 -6.79 -6.39 -6.96
C PHE A 48 -6.71 -6.50 -8.48
N TRP A 49 -7.71 -5.93 -9.17
CA TRP A 49 -7.82 -5.90 -10.63
C TRP A 49 -8.24 -4.54 -11.13
N VAL A 50 -7.75 -4.15 -12.30
CA VAL A 50 -8.28 -3.03 -13.10
C VAL A 50 -8.83 -3.57 -14.41
N THR A 51 -10.04 -3.15 -14.77
CA THR A 51 -10.74 -3.65 -15.96
C THR A 51 -11.32 -2.49 -16.76
N LYS A 52 -11.08 -2.47 -18.08
CA LYS A 52 -11.67 -1.47 -18.96
C LYS A 52 -13.20 -1.52 -18.90
N GLY A 53 -13.82 -0.36 -18.78
CA GLY A 53 -15.26 -0.23 -18.78
C GLY A 53 -15.74 1.18 -18.45
N LYS A 54 -17.06 1.36 -18.42
CA LYS A 54 -17.64 2.62 -17.98
C LYS A 54 -17.33 2.82 -16.50
N VAL A 55 -16.68 3.92 -16.18
CA VAL A 55 -16.47 4.36 -14.79
C VAL A 55 -17.79 4.97 -14.30
N GLY A 56 -18.33 4.42 -13.23
CA GLY A 56 -19.49 4.97 -12.54
C GLY A 56 -19.05 5.99 -11.48
N THR A 57 -19.71 5.96 -10.33
CA THR A 57 -19.26 6.73 -9.16
C THR A 57 -17.87 6.22 -8.75
N PRO A 58 -16.90 7.11 -8.57
CA PRO A 58 -15.56 6.71 -8.12
C PRO A 58 -15.63 5.99 -6.76
N GLY A 59 -14.90 4.89 -6.66
CA GLY A 59 -14.81 4.10 -5.42
C GLY A 59 -13.69 4.57 -4.51
N HIS A 60 -13.66 4.01 -3.29
CA HIS A 60 -12.56 4.13 -2.34
C HIS A 60 -12.00 2.75 -2.02
N LEU A 61 -10.68 2.58 -2.20
CA LEU A 61 -9.93 1.39 -1.82
C LEU A 61 -8.77 1.77 -0.92
N ALA A 62 -8.63 1.04 0.19
CA ALA A 62 -7.49 1.14 1.08
C ALA A 62 -6.61 -0.11 0.96
N PHE A 63 -5.33 0.09 0.74
CA PHE A 63 -4.30 -0.94 0.69
C PHE A 63 -3.49 -0.92 1.99
N HIS A 64 -3.26 -2.10 2.54
CA HIS A 64 -2.44 -2.25 3.73
C HIS A 64 -0.97 -1.94 3.42
N ALA A 65 -0.36 -1.06 4.19
CA ALA A 65 1.06 -0.74 4.16
C ALA A 65 1.80 -1.42 5.31
N TYR A 66 3.06 -1.80 5.07
CA TYR A 66 3.86 -2.45 6.09
C TYR A 66 4.25 -1.51 7.25
N ASP A 67 4.57 -0.25 6.96
CA ASP A 67 4.96 0.78 7.92
C ASP A 67 4.68 2.18 7.35
N GLU A 68 5.03 3.22 8.12
CA GLU A 68 4.85 4.62 7.73
C GLU A 68 5.67 4.96 6.48
N GLU A 69 6.89 4.42 6.37
CA GLU A 69 7.76 4.63 5.21
C GLU A 69 7.16 4.07 3.91
N ALA A 70 6.46 2.94 3.98
CA ALA A 70 5.76 2.37 2.83
C ALA A 70 4.56 3.23 2.40
N VAL A 71 3.85 3.86 3.34
CA VAL A 71 2.78 4.84 3.05
C VAL A 71 3.35 6.07 2.35
N ASP A 72 4.47 6.63 2.85
CA ASP A 72 5.15 7.76 2.23
C ASP A 72 5.61 7.44 0.81
N ALA A 73 6.23 6.26 0.63
CA ALA A 73 6.71 5.80 -0.67
C ALA A 73 5.57 5.56 -1.67
N PHE A 74 4.44 4.98 -1.23
CA PHE A 74 3.23 4.86 -2.03
C PHE A 74 2.75 6.23 -2.54
N TYR A 75 2.64 7.20 -1.66
CA TYR A 75 2.15 8.53 -2.01
C TYR A 75 3.02 9.20 -3.07
N LEU A 76 4.35 9.20 -2.87
CA LEU A 76 5.29 9.76 -3.83
C LEU A 76 5.26 9.05 -5.18
N ALA A 77 5.21 7.71 -5.16
CA ALA A 77 5.14 6.90 -6.37
C ALA A 77 3.83 7.12 -7.14
N ALA A 78 2.70 7.23 -6.43
CA ALA A 78 1.39 7.49 -7.03
C ALA A 78 1.32 8.87 -7.69
N LEU A 79 1.83 9.92 -7.04
CA LEU A 79 1.91 11.26 -7.64
C LEU A 79 2.83 11.26 -8.88
N ALA A 80 4.00 10.62 -8.78
CA ALA A 80 4.92 10.48 -9.93
C ALA A 80 4.33 9.67 -11.08
N ALA A 81 3.38 8.77 -10.81
CA ALA A 81 2.65 8.00 -11.81
C ALA A 81 1.44 8.73 -12.43
N GLY A 82 1.18 9.98 -12.03
CA GLY A 82 0.09 10.80 -12.55
C GLY A 82 -1.18 10.83 -11.69
N GLY A 83 -1.13 10.32 -10.47
CA GLY A 83 -2.16 10.51 -9.46
C GLY A 83 -2.26 11.95 -8.98
N LYS A 84 -3.36 12.28 -8.33
CA LYS A 84 -3.56 13.61 -7.73
C LYS A 84 -3.61 13.48 -6.22
N ASP A 85 -3.02 14.46 -5.53
CA ASP A 85 -3.12 14.55 -4.08
C ASP A 85 -4.60 14.57 -3.63
N ASN A 86 -4.90 13.74 -2.64
CA ASN A 86 -6.20 13.71 -1.94
C ASN A 86 -6.02 13.57 -0.42
N GLY A 87 -4.81 13.76 0.07
CA GLY A 87 -4.43 13.72 1.48
C GLY A 87 -3.02 13.22 1.68
N ALA A 88 -2.09 14.13 1.94
CA ALA A 88 -0.68 13.82 2.18
C ALA A 88 -0.49 12.80 3.33
N PRO A 89 0.63 12.06 3.35
CA PRO A 89 0.95 11.13 4.41
C PRO A 89 0.92 11.79 5.78
N GLY A 90 0.34 11.11 6.75
CA GLY A 90 0.29 11.63 8.11
C GLY A 90 -0.55 10.76 9.05
N PRO A 91 -0.43 11.02 10.37
CA PRO A 91 -1.23 10.33 11.36
C PRO A 91 -2.72 10.62 11.19
N ARG A 92 -3.53 9.59 11.34
CA ARG A 92 -4.99 9.65 11.38
C ARG A 92 -5.44 9.29 12.78
N LYS A 93 -6.03 10.27 13.47
CA LYS A 93 -6.34 10.23 14.91
C LYS A 93 -7.06 8.95 15.36
N GLU A 94 -7.85 8.35 14.48
CA GLU A 94 -8.76 7.27 14.83
C GLU A 94 -8.24 5.87 14.48
N TYR A 95 -7.21 5.74 13.62
CA TYR A 95 -6.83 4.42 13.12
C TYR A 95 -5.36 4.17 12.78
N GLY A 96 -4.54 5.19 12.52
CA GLY A 96 -3.15 4.94 12.21
C GLY A 96 -2.47 6.00 11.36
N TYR A 97 -1.64 5.59 10.40
CA TYR A 97 -0.94 6.48 9.47
C TYR A 97 -1.36 6.16 8.04
N ALA A 98 -1.78 7.17 7.28
CA ALA A 98 -2.32 6.97 5.94
C ALA A 98 -2.02 8.12 4.99
N ALA A 99 -2.08 7.83 3.68
CA ALA A 99 -2.07 8.79 2.59
C ALA A 99 -3.14 8.44 1.57
N PHE A 100 -3.61 9.46 0.84
CA PHE A 100 -4.69 9.33 -0.14
C PHE A 100 -4.29 9.98 -1.45
N VAL A 101 -4.59 9.31 -2.57
CA VAL A 101 -4.43 9.86 -3.92
C VAL A 101 -5.68 9.56 -4.76
N LEU A 102 -5.96 10.41 -5.73
CA LEU A 102 -6.91 10.05 -6.78
C LEU A 102 -6.14 9.39 -7.93
N ASP A 103 -6.66 8.26 -8.38
CA ASP A 103 -6.16 7.59 -9.57
C ASP A 103 -6.56 8.36 -10.86
N PRO A 104 -6.10 7.93 -12.07
CA PRO A 104 -6.48 8.59 -13.33
C PRO A 104 -7.97 8.66 -13.65
N ASP A 105 -8.77 7.82 -13.01
CA ASP A 105 -10.23 7.76 -13.17
C ASP A 105 -11.00 8.44 -12.04
N GLY A 106 -10.30 8.94 -11.01
CA GLY A 106 -10.86 9.66 -9.87
C GLY A 106 -11.21 8.78 -8.69
N HIS A 107 -10.82 7.50 -8.69
CA HIS A 107 -10.97 6.65 -7.51
C HIS A 107 -10.05 7.12 -6.39
N ASN A 108 -10.57 7.15 -5.17
CA ASN A 108 -9.78 7.44 -3.97
C ASN A 108 -9.00 6.20 -3.54
N ILE A 109 -7.69 6.26 -3.66
CA ILE A 109 -6.78 5.17 -3.29
C ILE A 109 -6.01 5.57 -2.05
N GLU A 110 -6.09 4.73 -1.04
CA GLU A 110 -5.45 4.92 0.26
C GLU A 110 -4.36 3.87 0.47
N ALA A 111 -3.23 4.28 1.05
CA ALA A 111 -2.33 3.37 1.73
C ALA A 111 -2.41 3.64 3.23
N VAL A 112 -2.52 2.59 4.04
CA VAL A 112 -2.73 2.70 5.49
C VAL A 112 -1.95 1.64 6.26
N VAL A 113 -1.37 2.05 7.39
CA VAL A 113 -0.87 1.15 8.43
C VAL A 113 -1.56 1.47 9.75
N TRP A 114 -2.08 0.43 10.41
CA TRP A 114 -2.86 0.59 11.64
C TRP A 114 -1.99 0.85 12.85
N ASP A 115 -2.47 1.68 13.79
CA ASP A 115 -1.79 2.01 15.04
C ASP A 115 -1.39 0.78 15.86
N GLU A 116 -2.24 -0.24 15.92
CA GLU A 116 -1.94 -1.46 16.67
C GLU A 116 -0.73 -2.22 16.08
N GLU A 117 -0.57 -2.21 14.77
CA GLU A 117 0.57 -2.81 14.09
C GLU A 117 1.84 -2.00 14.34
N LEU A 118 1.77 -0.67 14.25
CA LEU A 118 2.89 0.22 14.56
C LEU A 118 3.37 0.03 16.00
N LYS A 119 2.46 -0.02 16.97
CA LYS A 119 2.76 -0.30 18.38
C LYS A 119 3.41 -1.69 18.56
N ALA A 120 2.87 -2.71 17.92
CA ALA A 120 3.43 -4.08 17.99
C ALA A 120 4.86 -4.13 17.44
N ARG A 121 5.13 -3.47 16.31
CA ARG A 121 6.47 -3.41 15.69
C ARG A 121 7.46 -2.65 16.55
N ARG A 122 7.08 -1.49 17.11
CA ARG A 122 7.91 -0.71 18.02
C ARG A 122 8.31 -1.54 19.25
N ARG A 123 7.38 -2.31 19.83
CA ARG A 123 7.66 -3.24 20.94
C ARG A 123 8.65 -4.35 20.54
N ARG A 124 8.50 -4.96 19.35
CA ARG A 124 9.44 -6.00 18.85
C ARG A 124 10.83 -5.45 18.62
N ARG A 125 10.97 -4.27 17.99
CA ARG A 125 12.26 -3.58 17.78
C ARG A 125 12.94 -3.22 19.09
N GLY A 126 12.20 -2.76 20.09
CA GLY A 126 12.70 -2.46 21.44
C GLY A 126 13.28 -3.69 22.13
N ARG A 127 12.55 -4.82 22.12
CA ARG A 127 13.02 -6.09 22.70
C ARG A 127 14.28 -6.62 22.00
N ALA A 128 14.36 -6.55 20.66
CA ALA A 128 15.52 -6.99 19.92
C ALA A 128 16.79 -6.16 20.24
N LYS A 129 16.64 -4.83 20.40
CA LYS A 129 17.74 -3.95 20.81
C LYS A 129 18.21 -4.23 22.25
N ALA A 130 17.30 -4.48 23.17
CA ALA A 130 17.60 -4.82 24.57
C ALA A 130 18.36 -6.18 24.67
N GLY A 131 17.92 -7.19 23.94
CA GLY A 131 18.60 -8.49 23.89
C GLY A 131 20.02 -8.42 23.33
N LYS A 132 20.26 -7.62 22.27
CA LYS A 132 21.61 -7.40 21.73
C LYS A 132 22.53 -6.66 22.71
N ARG A 133 22.01 -5.73 23.52
CA ARG A 133 22.81 -5.03 24.56
C ARG A 133 23.18 -5.96 25.70
N ALA A 134 22.24 -6.81 26.17
CA ALA A 134 22.52 -7.79 27.22
C ALA A 134 23.57 -8.83 26.81
N GLY A 135 23.49 -9.35 25.57
CA GLY A 135 24.47 -10.30 25.03
C GLY A 135 25.89 -9.73 24.83
N ARG A 136 26.02 -8.40 24.57
CA ARG A 136 27.36 -7.75 24.51
C ARG A 136 27.97 -7.52 25.88
N SER A 137 27.15 -7.27 26.92
CA SER A 137 27.63 -7.09 28.30
C SER A 137 28.17 -8.39 28.90
N SER A 138 27.54 -9.53 28.60
CA SER A 138 28.00 -10.83 29.09
C SER A 138 29.32 -11.32 28.45
N ARG A 139 29.62 -10.93 27.20
CA ARG A 139 30.88 -11.26 26.51
C ARG A 139 32.08 -10.40 26.93
N ARG A 140 31.89 -9.27 27.60
CA ARG A 140 32.97 -8.41 28.12
C ARG A 140 33.43 -8.78 29.53
N ARG A 141 32.76 -9.73 30.20
CA ARG A 141 33.10 -10.19 31.58
C ARG A 141 33.73 -11.56 31.61
N ARG A 142 34.23 -12.11 30.49
CA ARG A 142 35.02 -13.34 30.42
C ARG A 142 36.41 -13.06 29.95
#